data_81801460cb7cd6e86ecfd2059f42a292
#
_entry.id   81801460cb7cd6e86ecfd2059f42a292
#
_cell.length_a   1.000
_cell.length_b   1.000
_cell.length_c   1.000
_cell.angle_alpha   90.00
_cell.angle_beta   90.00
_cell.angle_gamma   90.00
#
_symmetry.space_group_name_H-M   'P 1'
#
loop_
_entity.id
_entity.type
_entity.pdbx_description
1 polymer ?
#
loop_
_entity_poly.entity_id
_entity_poly.type
_entity_poly.pdbx_seq_one_letter_code
_entity_poly.pdbx_strand_id
1 'polypeptide(L)'
;LAVHLSMILSLRVGEILGLQPGDIDFDAADGRGTITVGRSLQRTEKAALEKTDPNQIYHIFPDQREGSSSALVLKKPKTKKSSRTLYLTRPLKEELLAWLEKLRQDELAMDGRYRNCGQLFRLPNGMPVAPEALSKWYRTWRAEHPEFEKIVFHGLRHSSATYQLIESGGNIKAVQGNTG
;
A
#
# COMPACT_ATOMS: atom_id res chain seq x y z
N LEU A 1 5.60 -9.00 0.92
CA LEU A 1 4.38 -8.54 0.26
C LEU A 1 4.46 -7.08 -0.22
N ALA A 2 4.73 -6.07 0.64
CA ALA A 2 4.76 -4.66 0.22
C ALA A 2 5.76 -4.38 -0.91
N VAL A 3 6.96 -4.99 -0.87
CA VAL A 3 7.96 -4.93 -1.94
C VAL A 3 7.41 -5.51 -3.25
N HIS A 4 6.78 -6.68 -3.19
CA HIS A 4 6.21 -7.34 -4.37
C HIS A 4 5.06 -6.52 -4.98
N LEU A 5 4.18 -5.93 -4.17
CA LEU A 5 3.15 -5.00 -4.65
C LEU A 5 3.75 -3.79 -5.39
N SER A 6 4.86 -3.24 -4.88
CA SER A 6 5.55 -2.13 -5.53
C SER A 6 6.23 -2.58 -6.84
N MET A 7 6.89 -3.74 -6.85
CA MET A 7 7.63 -4.24 -8.01
C MET A 7 6.74 -4.83 -9.11
N ILE A 8 5.68 -5.54 -8.74
CA ILE A 8 4.81 -6.23 -9.73
C ILE A 8 3.74 -5.28 -10.25
N LEU A 9 3.11 -4.52 -9.35
CA LEU A 9 1.96 -3.67 -9.67
C LEU A 9 2.29 -2.17 -9.73
N SER A 10 3.55 -1.78 -9.60
CA SER A 10 4.01 -0.39 -9.60
C SER A 10 3.29 0.50 -8.57
N LEU A 11 2.91 -0.03 -7.41
CA LEU A 11 2.19 0.73 -6.38
C LEU A 11 3.12 1.68 -5.61
N ARG A 12 2.61 2.88 -5.30
CA ARG A 12 3.28 3.83 -4.39
C ARG A 12 3.15 3.36 -2.94
N VAL A 13 4.09 3.74 -2.07
CA VAL A 13 4.02 3.45 -0.61
C VAL A 13 2.64 3.78 -0.03
N GLY A 14 2.15 5.00 -0.30
CA GLY A 14 0.85 5.42 0.23
C GLY A 14 -0.32 4.62 -0.33
N GLU A 15 -0.27 4.19 -1.59
CA GLU A 15 -1.27 3.31 -2.20
C GLU A 15 -1.27 1.94 -1.52
N ILE A 16 -0.09 1.33 -1.34
CA ILE A 16 0.09 0.04 -0.64
C ILE A 16 -0.51 0.09 0.77
N LEU A 17 -0.16 1.13 1.54
CA LEU A 17 -0.63 1.29 2.91
C LEU A 17 -2.09 1.73 3.00
N GLY A 18 -2.64 2.26 1.90
CA GLY A 18 -4.06 2.61 1.78
C GLY A 18 -4.97 1.43 1.43
N LEU A 19 -4.39 0.27 1.04
CA LEU A 19 -5.17 -0.92 0.71
C LEU A 19 -5.93 -1.47 1.91
N GLN A 20 -7.10 -1.99 1.62
CA GLN A 20 -7.97 -2.70 2.56
C GLN A 20 -8.25 -4.12 2.03
N PRO A 21 -8.57 -5.11 2.88
CA PRO A 21 -8.92 -6.46 2.41
C PRO A 21 -10.03 -6.46 1.35
N GLY A 22 -11.03 -5.58 1.50
CA GLY A 22 -12.14 -5.43 0.54
C GLY A 22 -11.76 -4.82 -0.82
N ASP A 23 -10.51 -4.38 -1.01
CA ASP A 23 -10.01 -3.95 -2.33
C ASP A 23 -9.56 -5.13 -3.20
N ILE A 24 -9.55 -6.34 -2.64
CA ILE A 24 -9.05 -7.55 -3.30
C ILE A 24 -10.24 -8.46 -3.60
N ASP A 25 -10.41 -8.80 -4.85
CA ASP A 25 -11.36 -9.81 -5.32
C ASP A 25 -10.56 -11.00 -5.86
N PHE A 26 -10.53 -12.09 -5.12
CA PHE A 26 -9.76 -13.28 -5.48
C PHE A 26 -10.41 -14.13 -6.57
N ASP A 27 -11.71 -13.95 -6.83
CA ASP A 27 -12.48 -14.75 -7.80
C ASP A 27 -12.65 -14.02 -9.13
N ALA A 28 -12.39 -12.72 -9.17
CA ALA A 28 -12.45 -11.93 -10.38
C ALA A 28 -11.50 -12.45 -11.48
N ALA A 29 -11.80 -12.13 -12.72
CA ALA A 29 -11.00 -12.43 -13.89
C ALA A 29 -10.67 -13.93 -14.03
N ASP A 30 -11.71 -14.77 -13.99
CA ASP A 30 -11.61 -16.24 -14.11
C ASP A 30 -10.69 -16.87 -13.04
N GLY A 31 -10.77 -16.34 -11.81
CA GLY A 31 -10.01 -16.83 -10.66
C GLY A 31 -8.56 -16.33 -10.57
N ARG A 32 -8.11 -15.49 -11.50
CA ARG A 32 -6.79 -14.82 -11.39
C ARG A 32 -6.75 -13.88 -10.20
N GLY A 33 -7.84 -13.17 -9.95
CA GLY A 33 -7.99 -12.16 -8.92
C GLY A 33 -7.58 -10.76 -9.37
N THR A 34 -8.15 -9.78 -8.70
CA THR A 34 -7.88 -8.36 -8.94
C THR A 34 -7.64 -7.59 -7.65
N ILE A 35 -6.98 -6.45 -7.75
CA ILE A 35 -6.81 -5.49 -6.67
C ILE A 35 -7.17 -4.10 -7.16
N THR A 36 -8.02 -3.40 -6.42
CA THR A 36 -8.46 -2.03 -6.75
C THR A 36 -7.69 -1.01 -5.90
N VAL A 37 -6.97 -0.13 -6.56
CA VAL A 37 -6.22 0.96 -5.93
C VAL A 37 -7.06 2.23 -6.01
N GLY A 38 -7.65 2.65 -4.90
CA GLY A 38 -8.54 3.82 -4.85
C GLY A 38 -8.28 4.73 -3.66
N ARG A 39 -7.21 4.49 -2.90
CA ARG A 39 -6.88 5.21 -1.67
C ARG A 39 -5.38 5.37 -1.49
N SER A 40 -4.98 6.35 -0.68
CA SER A 40 -3.58 6.53 -0.30
C SER A 40 -3.48 6.94 1.18
N LEU A 41 -2.69 6.22 1.95
CA LEU A 41 -2.36 6.59 3.32
C LEU A 41 -1.16 7.53 3.32
N GLN A 42 -1.29 8.66 3.98
CA GLN A 42 -0.27 9.70 4.05
C GLN A 42 -0.18 10.27 5.46
N ARG A 43 1.02 10.70 5.85
CA ARG A 43 1.18 11.58 7.01
C ARG A 43 0.94 13.02 6.56
N THR A 44 0.11 13.74 7.29
CA THR A 44 -0.26 15.12 6.93
C THR A 44 -0.24 15.98 8.20
N GLU A 45 0.38 17.15 8.14
CA GLU A 45 0.36 18.15 9.22
C GLU A 45 -1.08 18.54 9.56
N LYS A 46 -1.43 18.65 10.85
CA LYS A 46 -2.79 19.00 11.29
C LYS A 46 -3.23 20.37 10.77
N ALA A 47 -2.34 21.36 10.76
CA ALA A 47 -2.61 22.66 10.18
C ALA A 47 -2.91 22.63 8.67
N ALA A 48 -2.35 21.65 7.94
CA ALA A 48 -2.66 21.44 6.52
C ALA A 48 -4.00 20.72 6.32
N LEU A 49 -4.41 19.89 7.30
CA LEU A 49 -5.71 19.20 7.26
C LEU A 49 -6.87 20.17 7.38
N GLU A 50 -6.74 21.22 8.18
CA GLU A 50 -7.77 22.27 8.33
C GLU A 50 -8.07 22.98 7.00
N LYS A 51 -7.09 23.01 6.08
CA LYS A 51 -7.21 23.63 4.74
C LYS A 51 -7.53 22.61 3.64
N THR A 52 -7.63 21.33 3.99
CA THR A 52 -7.91 20.25 3.02
C THR A 52 -9.42 20.12 2.87
N ASP A 53 -9.92 20.01 1.62
CA ASP A 53 -11.32 19.69 1.35
C ASP A 53 -11.70 18.36 2.05
N PRO A 54 -12.69 18.37 2.97
CA PRO A 54 -13.13 17.18 3.68
C PRO A 54 -13.53 16.03 2.74
N ASN A 55 -14.03 16.36 1.54
CA ASN A 55 -14.40 15.36 0.54
C ASN A 55 -13.19 14.59 -0.02
N GLN A 56 -11.98 15.05 0.17
CA GLN A 56 -10.75 14.35 -0.21
C GLN A 56 -10.26 13.37 0.87
N ILE A 57 -10.89 13.37 2.04
CA ILE A 57 -10.48 12.57 3.20
C ILE A 57 -11.49 11.45 3.39
N TYR A 58 -11.00 10.19 3.44
CA TYR A 58 -11.81 9.04 3.85
C TYR A 58 -11.79 8.86 5.36
N HIS A 59 -10.60 8.99 5.97
CA HIS A 59 -10.43 8.76 7.40
C HIS A 59 -9.18 9.44 7.93
N ILE A 60 -9.25 9.96 9.17
CA ILE A 60 -8.11 10.44 9.94
C ILE A 60 -7.93 9.47 11.09
N PHE A 61 -6.77 8.81 11.16
CA PHE A 61 -6.48 7.86 12.21
C PHE A 61 -6.11 8.58 13.52
N PRO A 62 -6.43 7.99 14.67
CA PRO A 62 -6.01 8.52 15.96
C PRO A 62 -4.50 8.71 16.04
N ASP A 63 -4.08 9.69 16.80
CA ASP A 63 -2.66 9.95 17.01
C ASP A 63 -1.97 8.72 17.63
N GLN A 64 -0.88 8.31 17.01
CA GLN A 64 -0.03 7.22 17.53
C GLN A 64 0.86 7.70 18.68
N ARG A 65 1.03 9.02 18.83
CA ARG A 65 1.75 9.68 19.92
C ARG A 65 0.96 10.91 20.33
N GLU A 66 0.78 11.07 21.63
CA GLU A 66 0.14 12.26 22.20
C GLU A 66 0.92 13.53 21.79
N GLY A 67 0.19 14.61 21.48
CA GLY A 67 0.78 15.88 21.08
C GLY A 67 1.38 15.91 19.67
N SER A 68 1.15 14.89 18.83
CA SER A 68 1.65 14.91 17.44
C SER A 68 1.08 16.09 16.65
N SER A 69 1.95 16.84 15.95
CA SER A 69 1.56 17.90 15.00
C SER A 69 0.99 17.38 13.68
N SER A 70 1.11 16.07 13.43
CA SER A 70 0.67 15.42 12.20
C SER A 70 -0.17 14.18 12.49
N ALA A 71 -1.05 13.81 11.55
CA ALA A 71 -1.88 12.62 11.63
C ALA A 71 -1.66 11.71 10.41
N LEU A 72 -1.97 10.41 10.55
CA LEU A 72 -2.13 9.51 9.42
C LEU A 72 -3.51 9.71 8.83
N VAL A 73 -3.58 9.91 7.52
CA VAL A 73 -4.81 10.26 6.81
C VAL A 73 -4.97 9.38 5.59
N LEU A 74 -6.11 8.74 5.49
CA LEU A 74 -6.52 8.00 4.30
C LEU A 74 -7.22 8.96 3.35
N LYS A 75 -6.61 9.21 2.20
CA LYS A 75 -7.09 10.19 1.21
C LYS A 75 -7.57 9.52 -0.07
N LYS A 76 -8.49 10.21 -0.74
CA LYS A 76 -8.85 9.91 -2.13
C LYS A 76 -7.67 10.19 -3.07
N PRO A 77 -7.57 9.51 -4.21
CA PRO A 77 -6.64 9.86 -5.26
C PRO A 77 -6.88 11.30 -5.74
N LYS A 78 -5.81 12.03 -6.08
CA LYS A 78 -5.92 13.41 -6.60
C LYS A 78 -6.73 13.50 -7.90
N THR A 79 -6.75 12.44 -8.70
CA THR A 79 -7.48 12.37 -9.97
C THR A 79 -8.26 11.07 -10.07
N LYS A 80 -9.38 11.08 -10.81
CA LYS A 80 -10.16 9.86 -11.09
C LYS A 80 -9.33 8.78 -11.81
N LYS A 81 -8.36 9.18 -12.63
CA LYS A 81 -7.43 8.27 -13.34
C LYS A 81 -6.47 7.52 -12.41
N SER A 82 -6.27 8.01 -11.19
CA SER A 82 -5.42 7.32 -10.21
C SER A 82 -6.13 6.16 -9.51
N SER A 83 -7.46 6.05 -9.64
CA SER A 83 -8.19 4.85 -9.23
C SER A 83 -8.14 3.84 -10.37
N ARG A 84 -7.66 2.63 -10.09
CA ARG A 84 -7.46 1.59 -11.08
C ARG A 84 -7.58 0.21 -10.48
N THR A 85 -8.00 -0.76 -11.30
CA THR A 85 -8.02 -2.19 -10.95
C THR A 85 -6.91 -2.90 -11.71
N LEU A 86 -6.12 -3.69 -11.01
CA LEU A 86 -4.98 -4.42 -11.53
C LEU A 86 -5.18 -5.91 -11.33
N TYR A 87 -4.70 -6.72 -12.28
CA TYR A 87 -4.74 -8.17 -12.16
C TYR A 87 -3.62 -8.67 -11.24
N LEU A 88 -3.93 -9.68 -10.44
CA LEU A 88 -2.95 -10.35 -9.60
C LEU A 88 -2.20 -11.40 -10.42
N THR A 89 -0.90 -11.52 -10.17
CA THR A 89 -0.16 -12.71 -10.55
C THR A 89 -0.46 -13.84 -9.55
N ARG A 90 -0.35 -15.10 -9.98
CA ARG A 90 -0.60 -16.23 -9.08
C ARG A 90 0.25 -16.20 -7.81
N PRO A 91 1.57 -15.95 -7.85
CA PRO A 91 2.37 -15.86 -6.64
C PRO A 91 1.91 -14.72 -5.70
N LEU A 92 1.52 -13.56 -6.26
CA LEU A 92 1.06 -12.43 -5.47
C LEU A 92 -0.31 -12.73 -4.80
N LYS A 93 -1.20 -13.45 -5.49
CA LYS A 93 -2.46 -13.93 -4.92
C LYS A 93 -2.21 -14.85 -3.72
N GLU A 94 -1.32 -15.83 -3.86
CA GLU A 94 -0.96 -16.77 -2.80
C GLU A 94 -0.34 -16.03 -1.59
N GLU A 95 0.53 -15.06 -1.84
CA GLU A 95 1.14 -14.24 -0.79
C GLU A 95 0.10 -13.36 -0.06
N LEU A 96 -0.87 -12.80 -0.78
CA LEU A 96 -1.98 -12.03 -0.20
C LEU A 96 -2.87 -12.88 0.69
N LEU A 97 -3.20 -14.10 0.28
CA LEU A 97 -3.98 -15.05 1.08
C LEU A 97 -3.25 -15.41 2.38
N ALA A 98 -1.95 -15.71 2.29
CA ALA A 98 -1.11 -16.00 3.47
C ALA A 98 -1.02 -14.77 4.41
N TRP A 99 -0.95 -13.57 3.84
CA TRP A 99 -0.93 -12.33 4.62
C TRP A 99 -2.24 -12.09 5.37
N LEU A 100 -3.38 -12.31 4.73
CA LEU A 100 -4.70 -12.19 5.38
C LEU A 100 -4.86 -13.19 6.53
N GLU A 101 -4.38 -14.41 6.36
CA GLU A 101 -4.40 -15.41 7.43
C GLU A 101 -3.51 -14.98 8.61
N LYS A 102 -2.31 -14.43 8.34
CA LYS A 102 -1.45 -13.84 9.37
C LYS A 102 -2.17 -12.74 10.14
N LEU A 103 -2.86 -11.83 9.46
CA LEU A 103 -3.60 -10.74 10.09
C LEU A 103 -4.72 -11.26 11.00
N ARG A 104 -5.39 -12.34 10.61
CA ARG A 104 -6.40 -13.02 11.43
C ARG A 104 -5.79 -13.61 12.69
N GLN A 105 -4.61 -14.22 12.59
CA GLN A 105 -3.88 -14.76 13.74
C GLN A 105 -3.41 -13.66 14.69
N ASP A 106 -2.88 -12.54 14.18
CA ASP A 106 -2.49 -11.39 14.99
C ASP A 106 -3.69 -10.82 15.79
N GLU A 107 -4.87 -10.75 15.15
CA GLU A 107 -6.11 -10.31 15.79
C GLU A 107 -6.52 -11.23 16.95
N LEU A 108 -6.51 -12.54 16.71
CA LEU A 108 -6.84 -13.55 17.74
C LEU A 108 -5.85 -13.51 18.92
N ALA A 109 -4.56 -13.30 18.65
CA ALA A 109 -3.53 -13.26 19.68
C ALA A 109 -3.63 -12.05 20.61
N MET A 110 -4.31 -10.99 20.22
CA MET A 110 -4.42 -9.74 21.01
C MET A 110 -5.58 -9.72 22.01
N ASP A 111 -6.41 -10.75 22.04
CA ASP A 111 -7.47 -10.97 23.05
C ASP A 111 -8.27 -9.70 23.39
N GLY A 112 -8.97 -9.15 22.40
CA GLY A 112 -9.83 -7.96 22.54
C GLY A 112 -9.09 -6.60 22.62
N ARG A 113 -7.77 -6.59 22.67
CA ARG A 113 -6.96 -5.35 22.62
C ARG A 113 -6.62 -4.90 21.20
N TYR A 114 -7.01 -5.67 20.21
CA TYR A 114 -6.78 -5.39 18.81
C TYR A 114 -7.62 -4.22 18.31
N ARG A 115 -6.99 -3.24 17.69
CA ARG A 115 -7.67 -2.06 17.13
C ARG A 115 -7.65 -2.12 15.60
N ASN A 116 -8.56 -2.91 15.03
CA ASN A 116 -8.62 -3.07 13.57
C ASN A 116 -8.85 -1.73 12.86
N CYS A 117 -7.80 -1.20 12.26
CA CYS A 117 -7.86 0.05 11.49
C CYS A 117 -8.43 -0.13 10.07
N GLY A 118 -8.73 -1.35 9.66
CA GLY A 118 -9.26 -1.67 8.33
C GLY A 118 -8.20 -1.79 7.21
N GLN A 119 -6.96 -1.36 7.42
CA GLN A 119 -5.91 -1.43 6.40
C GLN A 119 -5.37 -2.86 6.24
N LEU A 120 -4.93 -3.20 5.01
CA LEU A 120 -4.24 -4.45 4.72
C LEU A 120 -2.86 -4.50 5.42
N PHE A 121 -2.17 -3.35 5.51
CA PHE A 121 -0.89 -3.23 6.20
C PHE A 121 -1.08 -2.56 7.55
N ARG A 122 -1.06 -3.36 8.61
CA ARG A 122 -1.27 -2.93 9.99
C ARG A 122 -0.26 -3.59 10.92
N LEU A 123 -0.01 -2.94 12.02
CA LEU A 123 0.84 -3.45 13.10
C LEU A 123 0.15 -4.63 13.80
N PRO A 124 0.87 -5.47 14.58
CA PRO A 124 0.26 -6.58 15.31
C PRO A 124 -0.89 -6.17 16.25
N ASN A 125 -0.90 -4.92 16.73
CA ASN A 125 -1.99 -4.35 17.54
C ASN A 125 -3.17 -3.80 16.71
N GLY A 126 -3.15 -3.96 15.40
CA GLY A 126 -4.19 -3.53 14.46
C GLY A 126 -4.12 -2.08 14.00
N MET A 127 -3.17 -1.27 14.52
CA MET A 127 -2.99 0.12 14.09
C MET A 127 -2.33 0.22 12.71
N PRO A 128 -2.58 1.30 11.93
CA PRO A 128 -2.02 1.43 10.60
C PRO A 128 -0.49 1.60 10.64
N VAL A 129 0.19 1.00 9.65
CA VAL A 129 1.62 1.22 9.42
C VAL A 129 1.84 2.59 8.80
N ALA A 130 2.68 3.42 9.40
CA ALA A 130 3.05 4.72 8.85
C ALA A 130 4.00 4.57 7.64
N PRO A 131 3.89 5.42 6.59
CA PRO A 131 4.77 5.37 5.43
C PRO A 131 6.27 5.42 5.76
N GLU A 132 6.62 6.19 6.78
CA GLU A 132 8.00 6.32 7.26
C GLU A 132 8.51 5.02 7.90
N ALA A 133 7.63 4.29 8.59
CA ALA A 133 7.97 3.02 9.22
C ALA A 133 8.29 1.96 8.15
N LEU A 134 7.43 1.82 7.12
CA LEU A 134 7.68 0.90 6.00
C LEU A 134 9.00 1.23 5.29
N SER A 135 9.23 2.52 5.00
CA SER A 135 10.46 2.97 4.35
C SER A 135 11.71 2.71 5.22
N LYS A 136 11.59 2.86 6.55
CA LYS A 136 12.66 2.54 7.51
C LYS A 136 12.94 1.04 7.53
N TRP A 137 11.91 0.20 7.66
CA TRP A 137 12.07 -1.26 7.67
C TRP A 137 12.73 -1.78 6.40
N TYR A 138 12.31 -1.30 5.23
CA TYR A 138 12.94 -1.65 3.96
C TYR A 138 14.42 -1.24 3.91
N ARG A 139 14.76 -0.03 4.39
CA ARG A 139 16.14 0.44 4.45
C ARG A 139 17.01 -0.39 5.38
N THR A 140 16.49 -0.77 6.57
CA THR A 140 17.19 -1.65 7.52
C THR A 140 17.43 -3.02 6.91
N TRP A 141 16.37 -3.64 6.36
CA TRP A 141 16.49 -4.93 5.69
C TRP A 141 17.53 -4.91 4.56
N ARG A 142 17.52 -3.89 3.73
CA ARG A 142 18.47 -3.74 2.63
C ARG A 142 19.92 -3.56 3.13
N ALA A 143 20.13 -2.91 4.28
CA ALA A 143 21.46 -2.77 4.87
C ALA A 143 22.03 -4.11 5.35
N GLU A 144 21.17 -5.04 5.72
CA GLU A 144 21.49 -6.42 6.13
C GLU A 144 21.66 -7.36 4.92
N HIS A 145 21.27 -6.93 3.71
CA HIS A 145 21.31 -7.71 2.47
C HIS A 145 22.08 -6.94 1.38
N PRO A 146 23.42 -6.86 1.51
CA PRO A 146 24.27 -6.07 0.58
C PRO A 146 24.31 -6.64 -0.85
N GLU A 147 23.87 -7.89 -1.06
CA GLU A 147 23.70 -8.54 -2.36
C GLU A 147 22.65 -7.89 -3.25
N PHE A 148 21.73 -7.11 -2.68
CA PHE A 148 20.74 -6.36 -3.44
C PHE A 148 21.21 -4.92 -3.74
N GLU A 149 20.82 -4.41 -4.91
CA GLU A 149 21.13 -3.03 -5.28
C GLU A 149 20.60 -2.00 -4.26
N LYS A 150 21.33 -0.89 -4.11
CA LYS A 150 20.96 0.22 -3.22
C LYS A 150 19.80 1.04 -3.77
N ILE A 151 18.64 0.41 -3.96
CA ILE A 151 17.41 1.05 -4.41
C ILE A 151 16.59 1.48 -3.18
N VAL A 152 16.08 2.71 -3.16
CA VAL A 152 15.10 3.16 -2.17
C VAL A 152 13.73 2.57 -2.49
N PHE A 153 12.82 2.47 -1.51
CA PHE A 153 11.51 1.84 -1.72
C PHE A 153 10.75 2.42 -2.94
N HIS A 154 10.79 3.73 -3.13
CA HIS A 154 10.15 4.36 -4.30
C HIS A 154 10.82 3.97 -5.63
N GLY A 155 12.11 3.64 -5.62
CA GLY A 155 12.85 3.13 -6.77
C GLY A 155 12.31 1.80 -7.30
N LEU A 156 11.74 0.95 -6.43
CA LEU A 156 11.11 -0.31 -6.82
C LEU A 156 10.01 -0.09 -7.87
N ARG A 157 9.19 0.95 -7.67
CA ARG A 157 8.16 1.35 -8.63
C ARG A 157 8.74 1.82 -9.95
N HIS A 158 9.83 2.59 -9.93
CA HIS A 158 10.50 3.03 -11.15
C HIS A 158 11.06 1.83 -11.93
N SER A 159 11.72 0.90 -11.25
CA SER A 159 12.18 -0.35 -11.86
C SER A 159 11.04 -1.15 -12.47
N SER A 160 9.91 -1.28 -11.76
CA SER A 160 8.70 -1.92 -12.25
C SER A 160 8.17 -1.25 -13.53
N ALA A 161 8.02 0.07 -13.53
CA ALA A 161 7.52 0.81 -14.69
C ALA A 161 8.46 0.67 -15.92
N THR A 162 9.78 0.70 -15.70
CA THR A 162 10.77 0.48 -16.74
C THR A 162 10.65 -0.94 -17.31
N TYR A 163 10.54 -1.95 -16.45
CA TYR A 163 10.37 -3.34 -16.88
C TYR A 163 9.09 -3.52 -17.71
N GLN A 164 7.94 -3.00 -17.23
CA GLN A 164 6.68 -3.04 -17.97
C GLN A 164 6.77 -2.33 -19.33
N LEU A 165 7.55 -1.24 -19.42
CA LEU A 165 7.76 -0.53 -20.67
C LEU A 165 8.54 -1.38 -21.68
N ILE A 166 9.57 -2.06 -21.23
CA ILE A 166 10.37 -2.99 -22.06
C ILE A 166 9.49 -4.15 -22.54
N GLU A 167 8.77 -4.82 -21.63
CA GLU A 167 7.89 -5.95 -21.93
C GLU A 167 6.74 -5.58 -22.89
N SER A 168 6.24 -4.35 -22.82
CA SER A 168 5.19 -3.86 -23.71
C SER A 168 5.69 -3.36 -25.06
N GLY A 169 6.98 -3.55 -25.38
CA GLY A 169 7.58 -3.04 -26.62
C GLY A 169 7.58 -1.52 -26.73
N GLY A 170 7.66 -0.80 -25.60
CA GLY A 170 7.66 0.67 -25.56
C GLY A 170 6.26 1.31 -25.51
N ASN A 171 5.20 0.55 -25.22
CA ASN A 171 3.84 1.09 -25.13
C ASN A 171 3.62 1.90 -23.86
N ILE A 172 3.95 3.20 -23.91
CA ILE A 172 3.82 4.15 -22.79
C ILE A 172 2.39 4.23 -22.26
N LYS A 173 1.37 4.17 -23.12
CA LYS A 173 -0.03 4.26 -22.71
C LYS A 173 -0.45 3.06 -21.85
N ALA A 174 -0.02 1.86 -22.21
CA ALA A 174 -0.29 0.65 -21.42
C ALA A 174 0.36 0.76 -20.02
N VAL A 175 1.60 1.21 -19.95
CA VAL A 175 2.32 1.40 -18.67
C VAL A 175 1.67 2.50 -17.81
N GLN A 176 1.26 3.62 -18.40
CA GLN A 176 0.54 4.67 -17.69
C GLN A 176 -0.78 4.18 -17.09
N GLY A 177 -1.52 3.32 -17.78
CA GLY A 177 -2.75 2.71 -17.26
C GLY A 177 -2.50 1.89 -15.97
N ASN A 178 -1.38 1.19 -15.91
CA ASN A 178 -1.01 0.35 -14.76
C ASN A 178 -0.37 1.15 -13.61
N THR A 179 0.35 2.22 -13.92
CA THR A 179 1.11 2.98 -12.92
C THR A 179 0.33 4.14 -12.30
N GLY A 180 -0.66 4.66 -12.94
CA GLY A 180 -1.50 5.77 -12.43
C GLY A 180 -0.82 7.15 -12.48
#